data_2d9ae0104a2536f1672ce36d4ef5e834
#
_entry.id   2d9ae0104a2536f1672ce36d4ef5e834
#
_cell.length_a   1.000
_cell.length_b   1.000
_cell.length_c   1.000
_cell.angle_alpha   90.00
_cell.angle_beta   90.00
_cell.angle_gamma   90.00
#
_symmetry.space_group_name_H-M   'P 1'
#
loop_
_entity.id
_entity.type
_entity.pdbx_description
1 polymer ?
#
loop_
_entity_poly.entity_id
_entity_poly.type
_entity_poly.pdbx_seq_one_letter_code
_entity_poly.pdbx_strand_id
1 'polypeptide(L)'
;MSGVALALVLGAATLLWLVSLRLKDASIVDIFWAPGFAAMAWLTAAWGLRAGLVLTLVTAWALRLGLHIYLRHRGEDPRYAALRARTGARWWWQSLFQVFLLQAALIWIISAPLQVAVGATAPLSLFDYAGGAIAAIGLGIEALADFQLTRFRLVAANKGQVMDRGLWSWSRHPNYFGDASMWWGFFLIGMAAVPHWWLIVSPVLMTVLLLRVSGITLLEATIVERRPAYADYVRRTSAFILWPPRPPA
;
A
#
# COMPACT_ATOMS: atom_id res chain seq x y z
N MET A 1 -21.36 0.66 1.26
CA MET A 1 -20.34 -0.32 1.72
C MET A 1 -21.02 -1.58 2.23
N SER A 2 -20.52 -2.75 1.84
CA SER A 2 -21.14 -4.04 2.14
C SER A 2 -20.77 -4.54 3.54
N GLY A 3 -21.78 -4.82 4.39
CA GLY A 3 -21.58 -5.45 5.70
C GLY A 3 -21.12 -6.92 5.59
N VAL A 4 -21.56 -7.61 4.54
CA VAL A 4 -21.11 -8.99 4.25
C VAL A 4 -19.62 -9.00 3.92
N ALA A 5 -19.15 -8.06 3.09
CA ALA A 5 -17.74 -7.93 2.77
C ALA A 5 -16.89 -7.60 4.01
N LEU A 6 -17.41 -6.76 4.93
CA LEU A 6 -16.76 -6.52 6.23
C LEU A 6 -16.62 -7.81 7.04
N ALA A 7 -17.70 -8.58 7.18
CA ALA A 7 -17.67 -9.84 7.92
C ALA A 7 -16.67 -10.83 7.33
N LEU A 8 -16.57 -10.92 5.99
CA LEU A 8 -15.64 -11.81 5.32
C LEU A 8 -14.18 -11.39 5.52
N VAL A 9 -13.85 -10.10 5.43
CA VAL A 9 -12.46 -9.64 5.66
C VAL A 9 -12.05 -9.77 7.13
N LEU A 10 -12.96 -9.55 8.08
CA LEU A 10 -12.71 -9.81 9.50
C LEU A 10 -12.50 -11.30 9.77
N GLY A 11 -13.30 -12.17 9.16
CA GLY A 11 -13.14 -13.61 9.23
C GLY A 11 -11.80 -14.07 8.65
N ALA A 12 -11.43 -13.59 7.46
CA ALA A 12 -10.13 -13.89 6.84
C ALA A 12 -8.95 -13.41 7.71
N ALA A 13 -9.04 -12.20 8.26
CA ALA A 13 -8.02 -11.66 9.16
C ALA A 13 -7.89 -12.51 10.46
N THR A 14 -9.02 -12.99 11.00
CA THR A 14 -9.02 -13.87 12.17
C THR A 14 -8.37 -15.22 11.86
N LEU A 15 -8.67 -15.82 10.72
CA LEU A 15 -8.01 -17.04 10.26
C LEU A 15 -6.50 -16.83 10.06
N LEU A 16 -6.12 -15.72 9.43
CA LEU A 16 -4.72 -15.36 9.23
C LEU A 16 -4.00 -15.16 10.58
N TRP A 17 -4.67 -14.56 11.57
CA TRP A 17 -4.16 -14.45 12.93
C TRP A 17 -3.89 -15.83 13.55
N LEU A 18 -4.81 -16.80 13.43
CA LEU A 18 -4.59 -18.16 13.93
C LEU A 18 -3.36 -18.82 13.27
N VAL A 19 -3.18 -18.61 11.96
CA VAL A 19 -1.99 -19.07 11.23
C VAL A 19 -0.73 -18.39 11.76
N SER A 20 -0.77 -17.08 12.01
CA SER A 20 0.36 -16.30 12.50
C SER A 20 0.85 -16.77 13.88
N LEU A 21 -0.04 -17.23 14.73
CA LEU A 21 0.33 -17.79 16.04
C LEU A 21 1.14 -19.07 15.90
N ARG A 22 0.78 -19.93 14.93
CA ARG A 22 1.53 -21.18 14.66
C ARG A 22 2.88 -20.90 14.01
N LEU A 23 2.92 -19.97 13.05
CA LEU A 23 4.14 -19.57 12.37
C LEU A 23 5.05 -18.71 13.24
N LYS A 24 4.54 -18.13 14.33
CA LYS A 24 5.19 -17.10 15.16
C LYS A 24 5.61 -15.89 14.36
N ASP A 25 4.79 -15.50 13.36
CA ASP A 25 5.06 -14.46 12.40
C ASP A 25 3.78 -13.68 12.10
N ALA A 26 3.68 -12.46 12.62
CA ALA A 26 2.53 -11.59 12.39
C ALA A 26 2.63 -10.83 11.06
N SER A 27 3.82 -10.72 10.47
CA SER A 27 4.04 -9.96 9.24
C SER A 27 3.44 -10.61 7.99
N ILE A 28 2.93 -11.85 8.09
CA ILE A 28 2.12 -12.47 7.02
C ILE A 28 0.87 -11.65 6.67
N VAL A 29 0.40 -10.79 7.58
CA VAL A 29 -0.73 -9.88 7.34
C VAL A 29 -0.40 -8.85 6.25
N ASP A 30 0.85 -8.43 6.11
CA ASP A 30 1.27 -7.47 5.08
C ASP A 30 1.14 -8.09 3.67
N ILE A 31 1.30 -9.42 3.53
CA ILE A 31 1.06 -10.14 2.27
C ILE A 31 -0.43 -10.10 1.90
N PHE A 32 -1.31 -10.16 2.91
CA PHE A 32 -2.77 -10.11 2.73
C PHE A 32 -3.29 -8.70 2.42
N TRP A 33 -2.53 -7.64 2.75
CA TRP A 33 -2.96 -6.25 2.63
C TRP A 33 -3.56 -5.93 1.26
N ALA A 34 -2.78 -6.05 0.19
CA ALA A 34 -3.25 -5.73 -1.16
C ALA A 34 -4.32 -6.72 -1.69
N PRO A 35 -4.17 -8.06 -1.55
CA PRO A 35 -5.24 -9.01 -1.86
C PRO A 35 -6.56 -8.73 -1.14
N GLY A 36 -6.53 -8.22 0.09
CA GLY A 36 -7.73 -7.84 0.83
C GLY A 36 -8.55 -6.76 0.12
N PHE A 37 -7.92 -5.75 -0.45
CA PHE A 37 -8.59 -4.71 -1.25
C PHE A 37 -9.19 -5.26 -2.54
N ALA A 38 -8.47 -6.13 -3.25
CA ALA A 38 -9.02 -6.80 -4.44
C ALA A 38 -10.23 -7.64 -4.05
N ALA A 39 -10.16 -8.41 -2.97
CA ALA A 39 -11.30 -9.19 -2.48
C ALA A 39 -12.53 -8.30 -2.19
N MET A 40 -12.33 -7.13 -1.54
CA MET A 40 -13.43 -6.17 -1.31
C MET A 40 -14.10 -5.74 -2.62
N ALA A 41 -13.31 -5.42 -3.65
CA ALA A 41 -13.84 -5.02 -4.94
C ALA A 41 -14.60 -6.17 -5.63
N TRP A 42 -14.03 -7.37 -5.66
CA TRP A 42 -14.66 -8.54 -6.28
C TRP A 42 -15.96 -8.96 -5.58
N LEU A 43 -16.00 -8.94 -4.26
CA LEU A 43 -17.20 -9.32 -3.46
C LEU A 43 -18.36 -8.35 -3.61
N THR A 44 -18.11 -7.13 -4.07
CA THR A 44 -19.15 -6.08 -4.19
C THR A 44 -19.44 -5.68 -5.63
N ALA A 45 -18.84 -6.36 -6.61
CA ALA A 45 -18.93 -6.00 -8.01
C ALA A 45 -20.32 -6.27 -8.62
N ALA A 46 -20.90 -5.25 -9.23
CA ALA A 46 -21.92 -5.38 -10.25
C ALA A 46 -21.21 -5.34 -11.62
N TRP A 47 -21.47 -6.31 -12.48
CA TRP A 47 -20.75 -6.43 -13.74
C TRP A 47 -21.03 -5.25 -14.69
N GLY A 48 -19.98 -4.60 -15.18
CA GLY A 48 -20.05 -3.46 -16.09
C GLY A 48 -18.65 -2.91 -16.41
N LEU A 49 -18.59 -1.93 -17.33
CA LEU A 49 -17.30 -1.38 -17.80
C LEU A 49 -16.50 -0.74 -16.66
N ARG A 50 -17.15 0.01 -15.76
CA ARG A 50 -16.48 0.62 -14.59
C ARG A 50 -15.94 -0.44 -13.64
N ALA A 51 -16.74 -1.48 -13.37
CA ALA A 51 -16.29 -2.60 -12.57
C ALA A 51 -15.09 -3.30 -13.24
N GLY A 52 -15.14 -3.56 -14.53
CA GLY A 52 -14.01 -4.12 -15.29
C GLY A 52 -12.73 -3.30 -15.16
N LEU A 53 -12.83 -1.96 -15.31
CA LEU A 53 -11.69 -1.05 -15.14
C LEU A 53 -11.07 -1.16 -13.74
N VAL A 54 -11.90 -1.02 -12.70
CA VAL A 54 -11.43 -1.04 -11.30
C VAL A 54 -10.89 -2.39 -10.91
N LEU A 55 -11.60 -3.48 -11.25
CA LEU A 55 -11.18 -4.85 -10.95
C LEU A 55 -9.84 -5.19 -11.63
N THR A 56 -9.63 -4.76 -12.87
CA THR A 56 -8.36 -4.97 -13.57
C THR A 56 -7.22 -4.26 -12.84
N LEU A 57 -7.36 -2.97 -12.52
CA LEU A 57 -6.31 -2.19 -11.87
C LEU A 57 -6.01 -2.67 -10.45
N VAL A 58 -7.05 -2.90 -9.63
CA VAL A 58 -6.84 -3.33 -8.25
C VAL A 58 -6.29 -4.75 -8.17
N THR A 59 -6.69 -5.65 -9.09
CA THR A 59 -6.17 -7.02 -9.12
C THR A 59 -4.71 -7.04 -9.58
N ALA A 60 -4.36 -6.27 -10.62
CA ALA A 60 -2.98 -6.13 -11.07
C ALA A 60 -2.08 -5.61 -9.94
N TRP A 61 -2.51 -4.57 -9.23
CA TRP A 61 -1.81 -4.03 -8.07
C TRP A 61 -1.68 -5.06 -6.94
N ALA A 62 -2.77 -5.73 -6.58
CA ALA A 62 -2.81 -6.69 -5.49
C ALA A 62 -1.90 -7.90 -5.74
N LEU A 63 -1.91 -8.44 -6.95
CA LEU A 63 -1.03 -9.54 -7.34
C LEU A 63 0.43 -9.10 -7.33
N ARG A 64 0.73 -7.94 -7.91
CA ARG A 64 2.10 -7.43 -7.94
C ARG A 64 2.64 -7.15 -6.54
N LEU A 65 1.89 -6.37 -5.71
CA LEU A 65 2.36 -5.99 -4.37
C LEU A 65 2.41 -7.20 -3.44
N GLY A 66 1.37 -8.03 -3.43
CA GLY A 66 1.33 -9.25 -2.63
C GLY A 66 2.50 -10.18 -2.96
N LEU A 67 2.77 -10.42 -4.26
CA LEU A 67 3.91 -11.22 -4.70
C LEU A 67 5.26 -10.56 -4.33
N HIS A 68 5.38 -9.24 -4.50
CA HIS A 68 6.59 -8.50 -4.12
C HIS A 68 6.91 -8.64 -2.62
N ILE A 69 5.91 -8.50 -1.76
CA ILE A 69 6.07 -8.67 -0.31
C ILE A 69 6.40 -10.13 0.00
N TYR A 70 5.65 -11.09 -0.56
CA TYR A 70 5.86 -12.51 -0.35
C TYR A 70 7.28 -12.97 -0.71
N LEU A 71 7.79 -12.58 -1.88
CA LEU A 71 9.14 -12.96 -2.33
C LEU A 71 10.27 -12.35 -1.48
N ARG A 72 10.00 -11.24 -0.80
CA ARG A 72 10.95 -10.58 0.12
C ARG A 72 10.81 -11.03 1.56
N HIS A 73 9.75 -11.74 1.89
CA HIS A 73 9.51 -12.24 3.23
C HIS A 73 10.60 -13.21 3.65
N ARG A 74 11.20 -12.97 4.82
CA ARG A 74 12.31 -13.77 5.38
C ARG A 74 12.12 -14.01 6.89
N GLY A 75 10.89 -14.29 7.31
CA GLY A 75 10.49 -14.36 8.70
C GLY A 75 9.92 -13.04 9.21
N GLU A 76 9.57 -12.98 10.50
CA GLU A 76 8.82 -11.87 11.07
C GLU A 76 9.55 -10.52 10.88
N ASP A 77 8.82 -9.55 10.35
CA ASP A 77 9.33 -8.17 10.18
C ASP A 77 9.70 -7.58 11.55
N PRO A 78 10.85 -6.89 11.67
CA PRO A 78 11.32 -6.29 12.92
C PRO A 78 10.30 -5.39 13.63
N ARG A 79 9.39 -4.76 12.92
CA ARG A 79 8.30 -3.94 13.50
C ARG A 79 7.38 -4.78 14.36
N TYR A 80 6.95 -5.95 13.86
CA TYR A 80 6.09 -6.87 14.59
C TYR A 80 6.84 -7.59 15.70
N ALA A 81 8.09 -7.96 15.48
CA ALA A 81 8.96 -8.53 16.51
C ALA A 81 9.14 -7.55 17.70
N ALA A 82 9.36 -6.26 17.43
CA ALA A 82 9.44 -5.23 18.47
C ALA A 82 8.11 -5.04 19.22
N LEU A 83 6.97 -5.07 18.49
CA LEU A 83 5.64 -4.99 19.10
C LEU A 83 5.36 -6.21 19.98
N ARG A 84 5.73 -7.41 19.53
CA ARG A 84 5.65 -8.66 20.29
C ARG A 84 6.48 -8.56 21.58
N ALA A 85 7.72 -8.09 21.50
CA ALA A 85 8.59 -7.95 22.66
C ALA A 85 8.02 -6.97 23.72
N ARG A 86 7.43 -5.84 23.28
CA ARG A 86 6.78 -4.87 24.17
C ARG A 86 5.52 -5.42 24.82
N THR A 87 4.76 -6.26 24.11
CA THR A 87 3.47 -6.80 24.55
C THR A 87 3.65 -8.02 25.49
N GLY A 88 4.72 -8.78 25.30
CA GLY A 88 5.05 -9.96 26.09
C GLY A 88 3.98 -11.05 26.04
N ALA A 89 3.62 -11.62 27.19
CA ALA A 89 2.69 -12.71 27.31
C ALA A 89 1.28 -12.43 26.74
N ARG A 90 0.91 -11.16 26.60
CA ARG A 90 -0.41 -10.76 26.04
C ARG A 90 -0.45 -10.76 24.51
N TRP A 91 0.69 -10.95 23.83
CA TRP A 91 0.78 -10.89 22.38
C TRP A 91 -0.21 -11.81 21.66
N TRP A 92 -0.43 -13.01 22.14
CA TRP A 92 -1.27 -14.02 21.51
C TRP A 92 -2.69 -13.51 21.21
N TRP A 93 -3.29 -12.67 22.05
CA TRP A 93 -4.62 -12.10 21.81
C TRP A 93 -4.58 -10.63 21.38
N GLN A 94 -3.64 -9.85 21.88
CA GLN A 94 -3.54 -8.43 21.51
C GLN A 94 -3.18 -8.25 20.04
N SER A 95 -2.40 -9.15 19.45
CA SER A 95 -2.08 -9.11 18.03
C SER A 95 -3.32 -9.21 17.14
N LEU A 96 -4.36 -9.97 17.55
CA LEU A 96 -5.62 -10.02 16.83
C LEU A 96 -6.20 -8.62 16.62
N PHE A 97 -6.27 -7.83 17.67
CA PHE A 97 -6.89 -6.49 17.61
C PHE A 97 -5.94 -5.44 17.01
N GLN A 98 -4.68 -5.41 17.47
CA GLN A 98 -3.73 -4.36 17.11
C GLN A 98 -3.13 -4.52 15.70
N VAL A 99 -3.18 -5.72 15.14
CA VAL A 99 -2.59 -6.02 13.84
C VAL A 99 -3.68 -6.48 12.86
N PHE A 100 -4.31 -7.62 13.10
CA PHE A 100 -5.15 -8.27 12.10
C PHE A 100 -6.52 -7.59 11.92
N LEU A 101 -7.28 -7.37 12.98
CA LEU A 101 -8.58 -6.71 12.88
C LEU A 101 -8.47 -5.21 12.55
N LEU A 102 -7.42 -4.55 13.04
CA LEU A 102 -7.12 -3.17 12.64
C LEU A 102 -6.89 -3.06 11.13
N GLN A 103 -6.06 -3.95 10.55
CA GLN A 103 -5.83 -3.95 9.12
C GLN A 103 -7.08 -4.33 8.33
N ALA A 104 -7.88 -5.29 8.80
CA ALA A 104 -9.16 -5.61 8.18
C ALA A 104 -10.13 -4.41 8.16
N ALA A 105 -10.23 -3.67 9.25
CA ALA A 105 -11.03 -2.46 9.33
C ALA A 105 -10.50 -1.36 8.38
N LEU A 106 -9.17 -1.18 8.31
CA LEU A 106 -8.55 -0.25 7.37
C LEU A 106 -8.81 -0.66 5.92
N ILE A 107 -8.68 -1.95 5.57
CA ILE A 107 -9.01 -2.46 4.23
C ILE A 107 -10.46 -2.13 3.88
N TRP A 108 -11.40 -2.38 4.80
CA TRP A 108 -12.82 -2.09 4.55
C TRP A 108 -13.08 -0.59 4.33
N ILE A 109 -12.54 0.29 5.19
CA ILE A 109 -12.72 1.75 5.09
C ILE A 109 -12.06 2.29 3.82
N ILE A 110 -10.80 1.94 3.59
CA ILE A 110 -10.03 2.47 2.46
C ILE A 110 -10.57 1.94 1.13
N SER A 111 -11.14 0.74 1.07
CA SER A 111 -11.77 0.19 -0.15
C SER A 111 -13.10 0.86 -0.53
N ALA A 112 -13.59 1.83 0.23
CA ALA A 112 -14.89 2.48 -0.05
C ALA A 112 -15.04 2.97 -1.50
N PRO A 113 -14.10 3.70 -2.12
CA PRO A 113 -14.23 4.11 -3.53
C PRO A 113 -14.28 2.91 -4.48
N LEU A 114 -13.54 1.83 -4.19
CA LEU A 114 -13.58 0.60 -4.99
C LEU A 114 -14.98 -0.02 -4.94
N GLN A 115 -15.52 -0.23 -3.73
CA GLN A 115 -16.85 -0.84 -3.52
C GLN A 115 -17.96 -0.02 -4.20
N VAL A 116 -17.89 1.31 -4.10
CA VAL A 116 -18.87 2.21 -4.74
C VAL A 116 -18.73 2.15 -6.27
N ALA A 117 -17.50 2.20 -6.77
CA ALA A 117 -17.24 2.19 -8.21
C ALA A 117 -17.68 0.89 -8.88
N VAL A 118 -17.32 -0.28 -8.29
CA VAL A 118 -17.69 -1.58 -8.88
C VAL A 118 -19.16 -1.93 -8.73
N GLY A 119 -19.86 -1.32 -7.78
CA GLY A 119 -21.30 -1.50 -7.58
C GLY A 119 -22.18 -0.64 -8.48
N ALA A 120 -21.62 0.33 -9.21
CA ALA A 120 -22.38 1.27 -10.03
C ALA A 120 -22.43 0.83 -11.50
N THR A 121 -23.65 0.87 -12.08
CA THR A 121 -23.92 0.45 -13.47
C THR A 121 -24.04 1.64 -14.44
N ALA A 122 -23.95 2.88 -13.95
CA ALA A 122 -24.02 4.08 -14.81
C ALA A 122 -22.88 4.08 -15.86
N PRO A 123 -23.09 4.71 -17.03
CA PRO A 123 -22.05 4.86 -18.05
C PRO A 123 -20.77 5.49 -17.52
N LEU A 124 -19.63 5.22 -18.19
CA LEU A 124 -18.36 5.87 -17.87
C LEU A 124 -18.42 7.37 -18.21
N SER A 125 -17.80 8.17 -17.36
CA SER A 125 -17.64 9.62 -17.50
C SER A 125 -16.15 9.98 -17.72
N LEU A 126 -15.88 11.24 -18.00
CA LEU A 126 -14.50 11.74 -18.08
C LEU A 126 -13.70 11.50 -16.80
N PHE A 127 -14.37 11.55 -15.63
CA PHE A 127 -13.71 11.28 -14.34
C PHE A 127 -13.29 9.82 -14.17
N ASP A 128 -14.00 8.86 -14.78
CA ASP A 128 -13.59 7.46 -14.80
C ASP A 128 -12.31 7.27 -15.61
N TYR A 129 -12.21 7.90 -16.78
CA TYR A 129 -11.01 7.85 -17.62
C TYR A 129 -9.83 8.55 -16.96
N ALA A 130 -10.03 9.74 -16.39
CA ALA A 130 -9.00 10.47 -15.66
C ALA A 130 -8.51 9.69 -14.43
N GLY A 131 -9.44 9.17 -13.62
CA GLY A 131 -9.14 8.35 -12.45
C GLY A 131 -8.41 7.07 -12.82
N GLY A 132 -8.86 6.39 -13.89
CA GLY A 132 -8.22 5.18 -14.42
C GLY A 132 -6.80 5.46 -14.91
N ALA A 133 -6.58 6.55 -15.63
CA ALA A 133 -5.25 6.95 -16.07
C ALA A 133 -4.32 7.27 -14.90
N ILE A 134 -4.78 8.05 -13.91
CA ILE A 134 -4.00 8.35 -12.71
C ILE A 134 -3.65 7.07 -11.94
N ALA A 135 -4.63 6.16 -11.77
CA ALA A 135 -4.40 4.89 -11.09
C ALA A 135 -3.39 4.00 -11.85
N ALA A 136 -3.50 3.92 -13.17
CA ALA A 136 -2.56 3.14 -14.00
C ALA A 136 -1.14 3.72 -13.96
N ILE A 137 -0.99 5.06 -14.05
CA ILE A 137 0.29 5.75 -13.92
C ILE A 137 0.88 5.51 -12.52
N GLY A 138 0.07 5.64 -11.45
CA GLY A 138 0.49 5.38 -10.08
C GLY A 138 1.02 3.95 -9.90
N LEU A 139 0.28 2.96 -10.40
CA LEU A 139 0.69 1.56 -10.41
C LEU A 139 2.01 1.35 -11.18
N GLY A 140 2.16 2.01 -12.33
CA GLY A 140 3.39 1.96 -13.13
C GLY A 140 4.59 2.54 -12.40
N ILE A 141 4.44 3.69 -11.75
CA ILE A 141 5.48 4.34 -10.93
C ILE A 141 5.89 3.42 -9.78
N GLU A 142 4.93 2.89 -9.04
CA GLU A 142 5.18 1.98 -7.91
C GLU A 142 5.93 0.73 -8.37
N ALA A 143 5.45 0.07 -9.44
CA ALA A 143 6.08 -1.12 -9.98
C ALA A 143 7.51 -0.87 -10.47
N LEU A 144 7.74 0.23 -11.18
CA LEU A 144 9.06 0.61 -11.68
C LEU A 144 10.02 0.97 -10.53
N ALA A 145 9.54 1.68 -9.52
CA ALA A 145 10.35 2.03 -8.35
C ALA A 145 10.80 0.79 -7.58
N ASP A 146 9.89 -0.15 -7.31
CA ASP A 146 10.19 -1.41 -6.63
C ASP A 146 11.15 -2.29 -7.47
N PHE A 147 10.95 -2.34 -8.79
CA PHE A 147 11.85 -3.03 -9.71
C PHE A 147 13.26 -2.43 -9.67
N GLN A 148 13.39 -1.10 -9.78
CA GLN A 148 14.67 -0.40 -9.71
C GLN A 148 15.40 -0.69 -8.41
N LEU A 149 14.70 -0.59 -7.26
CA LEU A 149 15.29 -0.88 -5.94
C LEU A 149 15.71 -2.34 -5.81
N THR A 150 14.90 -3.27 -6.29
CA THR A 150 15.20 -4.70 -6.26
C THR A 150 16.45 -5.00 -7.09
N ARG A 151 16.52 -4.48 -8.32
CA ARG A 151 17.71 -4.64 -9.18
C ARG A 151 18.97 -4.05 -8.55
N PHE A 152 18.86 -2.87 -7.94
CA PHE A 152 19.97 -2.22 -7.24
C PHE A 152 20.52 -3.10 -6.10
N ARG A 153 19.63 -3.68 -5.29
CA ARG A 153 19.99 -4.53 -4.15
C ARG A 153 20.61 -5.88 -4.54
N LEU A 154 20.32 -6.39 -5.73
CA LEU A 154 20.89 -7.65 -6.23
C LEU A 154 22.35 -7.51 -6.64
N VAL A 155 22.84 -6.30 -6.91
CA VAL A 155 24.23 -6.05 -7.26
C VAL A 155 25.08 -5.96 -5.99
N ALA A 156 25.99 -6.91 -5.79
CA ALA A 156 26.82 -6.99 -4.58
C ALA A 156 27.65 -5.70 -4.31
N ALA A 157 28.13 -5.04 -5.36
CA ALA A 157 28.85 -3.78 -5.28
C ALA A 157 28.04 -2.61 -4.69
N ASN A 158 26.70 -2.71 -4.72
CA ASN A 158 25.81 -1.70 -4.15
C ASN A 158 25.51 -1.91 -2.65
N LYS A 159 26.08 -2.94 -2.05
CA LYS A 159 25.85 -3.22 -0.63
C LYS A 159 26.35 -2.04 0.22
N GLY A 160 25.43 -1.48 1.02
CA GLY A 160 25.72 -0.29 1.84
C GLY A 160 25.54 1.05 1.12
N GLN A 161 25.39 1.07 -0.20
CA GLN A 161 25.13 2.30 -0.96
C GLN A 161 23.69 2.76 -0.87
N VAL A 162 23.46 4.04 -1.17
CA VAL A 162 22.13 4.66 -1.29
C VAL A 162 21.62 4.51 -2.71
N MET A 163 20.38 4.08 -2.89
CA MET A 163 19.72 4.09 -4.20
C MET A 163 19.21 5.50 -4.49
N ASP A 164 19.89 6.22 -5.39
CA ASP A 164 19.60 7.61 -5.76
C ASP A 164 19.47 7.81 -7.29
N ARG A 165 19.13 6.73 -8.02
CA ARG A 165 19.05 6.72 -9.50
C ARG A 165 17.63 6.45 -9.98
N GLY A 166 17.33 6.84 -11.22
CA GLY A 166 16.00 6.66 -11.81
C GLY A 166 14.93 7.42 -11.01
N LEU A 167 13.80 6.78 -10.70
CA LEU A 167 12.74 7.40 -9.91
C LEU A 167 13.19 7.78 -8.50
N TRP A 168 14.19 7.07 -7.95
CA TRP A 168 14.76 7.35 -6.62
C TRP A 168 15.63 8.62 -6.59
N SER A 169 16.01 9.17 -7.72
CA SER A 169 16.62 10.51 -7.77
C SER A 169 15.58 11.64 -7.62
N TRP A 170 14.31 11.38 -7.96
CA TRP A 170 13.23 12.36 -7.92
C TRP A 170 12.44 12.36 -6.62
N SER A 171 12.37 11.20 -5.97
CA SER A 171 11.75 11.02 -4.66
C SER A 171 12.50 9.96 -3.87
N ARG A 172 12.55 10.11 -2.55
CA ARG A 172 13.10 9.08 -1.65
C ARG A 172 12.15 7.90 -1.45
N HIS A 173 10.86 8.08 -1.81
CA HIS A 173 9.81 7.06 -1.72
C HIS A 173 8.90 7.08 -2.95
N PRO A 174 9.45 6.86 -4.17
CA PRO A 174 8.67 6.95 -5.40
C PRO A 174 7.59 5.87 -5.51
N ASN A 175 7.81 4.69 -4.91
CA ASN A 175 6.82 3.64 -4.80
C ASN A 175 5.60 4.07 -3.96
N TYR A 176 5.81 4.75 -2.83
CA TYR A 176 4.70 5.27 -2.03
C TYR A 176 3.94 6.41 -2.72
N PHE A 177 4.64 7.23 -3.48
CA PHE A 177 3.99 8.23 -4.32
C PHE A 177 3.10 7.58 -5.38
N GLY A 178 3.59 6.51 -6.01
CA GLY A 178 2.83 5.74 -6.99
C GLY A 178 1.57 5.11 -6.37
N ASP A 179 1.71 4.46 -5.23
CA ASP A 179 0.59 3.86 -4.48
C ASP A 179 -0.44 4.92 -4.07
N ALA A 180 -0.02 6.02 -3.46
CA ALA A 180 -0.93 7.13 -3.12
C ALA A 180 -1.66 7.67 -4.36
N SER A 181 -0.93 7.90 -5.47
CA SER A 181 -1.52 8.38 -6.73
C SER A 181 -2.60 7.42 -7.25
N MET A 182 -2.37 6.12 -7.17
CA MET A 182 -3.35 5.11 -7.55
C MET A 182 -4.63 5.22 -6.72
N TRP A 183 -4.51 5.43 -5.40
CA TRP A 183 -5.68 5.60 -4.52
C TRP A 183 -6.44 6.90 -4.78
N TRP A 184 -5.77 7.98 -5.14
CA TRP A 184 -6.42 9.20 -5.64
C TRP A 184 -7.16 8.96 -6.97
N GLY A 185 -6.61 8.11 -7.85
CA GLY A 185 -7.30 7.67 -9.07
C GLY A 185 -8.58 6.88 -8.77
N PHE A 186 -8.53 5.90 -7.85
CA PHE A 186 -9.71 5.15 -7.42
C PHE A 186 -10.77 6.04 -6.77
N PHE A 187 -10.36 7.05 -6.01
CA PHE A 187 -11.28 8.05 -5.47
C PHE A 187 -12.04 8.78 -6.57
N LEU A 188 -11.37 9.22 -7.64
CA LEU A 188 -12.03 9.89 -8.77
C LEU A 188 -13.04 8.97 -9.47
N ILE A 189 -12.72 7.69 -9.66
CA ILE A 189 -13.65 6.71 -10.23
C ILE A 189 -14.84 6.51 -9.28
N GLY A 190 -14.61 6.43 -7.98
CA GLY A 190 -15.67 6.34 -6.98
C GLY A 190 -16.61 7.56 -6.99
N MET A 191 -16.04 8.77 -7.12
CA MET A 191 -16.80 10.02 -7.26
C MET A 191 -17.59 10.10 -8.56
N ALA A 192 -17.06 9.54 -9.66
CA ALA A 192 -17.76 9.42 -10.92
C ALA A 192 -18.98 8.49 -10.83
N ALA A 193 -18.85 7.43 -10.03
CA ALA A 193 -19.93 6.48 -9.79
C ALA A 193 -21.06 7.07 -8.94
N VAL A 194 -20.70 7.65 -7.80
CA VAL A 194 -21.60 8.31 -6.85
C VAL A 194 -20.83 9.45 -6.17
N PRO A 195 -21.28 10.72 -6.31
CA PRO A 195 -20.53 11.89 -5.83
C PRO A 195 -20.65 12.08 -4.31
N HIS A 196 -20.09 11.13 -3.56
CA HIS A 196 -20.05 11.17 -2.11
C HIS A 196 -18.70 11.69 -1.61
N TRP A 197 -18.68 12.93 -1.12
CA TRP A 197 -17.47 13.61 -0.65
C TRP A 197 -16.69 12.84 0.42
N TRP A 198 -17.37 12.04 1.27
CA TRP A 198 -16.71 11.24 2.31
C TRP A 198 -15.75 10.16 1.74
N LEU A 199 -15.85 9.80 0.45
CA LEU A 199 -14.92 8.88 -0.20
C LEU A 199 -13.47 9.38 -0.17
N ILE A 200 -13.25 10.69 0.03
CA ILE A 200 -11.93 11.30 0.21
C ILE A 200 -11.17 10.73 1.41
N VAL A 201 -11.87 10.18 2.41
CA VAL A 201 -11.25 9.51 3.57
C VAL A 201 -10.30 8.41 3.13
N SER A 202 -10.63 7.69 2.05
CA SER A 202 -9.82 6.60 1.52
C SER A 202 -8.41 7.05 1.08
N PRO A 203 -8.25 7.91 0.05
CA PRO A 203 -6.91 8.32 -0.39
C PRO A 203 -6.17 9.14 0.68
N VAL A 204 -6.87 9.93 1.50
CA VAL A 204 -6.24 10.66 2.61
C VAL A 204 -5.68 9.69 3.64
N LEU A 205 -6.47 8.72 4.08
CA LEU A 205 -6.02 7.73 5.06
C LEU A 205 -4.86 6.89 4.51
N MET A 206 -4.95 6.41 3.25
CA MET A 206 -3.84 5.70 2.62
C MET A 206 -2.58 6.57 2.57
N THR A 207 -2.69 7.82 2.13
CA THR A 207 -1.55 8.75 2.08
C THR A 207 -0.94 8.98 3.47
N VAL A 208 -1.76 9.14 4.51
CA VAL A 208 -1.28 9.29 5.90
C VAL A 208 -0.58 8.03 6.39
N LEU A 209 -1.11 6.84 6.10
CA LEU A 209 -0.46 5.57 6.45
C LEU A 209 0.92 5.45 5.80
N LEU A 210 1.02 5.77 4.51
CA LEU A 210 2.29 5.74 3.78
C LEU A 210 3.30 6.77 4.28
N LEU A 211 2.86 7.97 4.67
CA LEU A 211 3.75 9.04 5.12
C LEU A 211 4.17 8.89 6.59
N ARG A 212 3.25 8.54 7.49
CA ARG A 212 3.42 8.71 8.93
C ARG A 212 3.45 7.43 9.74
N VAL A 213 2.69 6.40 9.35
CA VAL A 213 2.46 5.23 10.22
C VAL A 213 3.39 4.07 9.89
N SER A 214 3.41 3.62 8.65
CA SER A 214 4.20 2.45 8.22
C SER A 214 5.33 2.80 7.26
N GLY A 215 5.39 4.05 6.79
CA GLY A 215 6.19 4.47 5.66
C GLY A 215 7.39 5.35 6.04
N ILE A 216 7.45 6.53 5.44
CA ILE A 216 8.63 7.39 5.34
C ILE A 216 9.25 7.67 6.71
N THR A 217 8.45 8.16 7.68
CA THR A 217 8.97 8.58 8.99
C THR A 217 9.67 7.45 9.73
N LEU A 218 9.10 6.25 9.69
CA LEU A 218 9.65 5.09 10.39
C LEU A 218 10.91 4.55 9.69
N LEU A 219 10.92 4.53 8.36
CA LEU A 219 12.06 4.06 7.58
C LEU A 219 13.26 5.00 7.67
N GLU A 220 13.05 6.32 7.59
CA GLU A 220 14.13 7.30 7.60
C GLU A 220 14.75 7.50 8.97
N ALA A 221 14.00 7.31 10.07
CA ALA A 221 14.50 7.52 11.43
C ALA A 221 15.79 6.75 11.76
N THR A 222 15.99 5.57 11.15
CA THR A 222 17.17 4.73 11.45
C THR A 222 18.18 4.64 10.30
N ILE A 223 17.85 5.14 9.10
CA ILE A 223 18.73 5.00 7.92
C ILE A 223 19.89 6.00 8.00
N VAL A 224 19.65 7.22 8.44
CA VAL A 224 20.67 8.28 8.54
C VAL A 224 21.80 7.85 9.48
N GLU A 225 21.47 7.22 10.60
CA GLU A 225 22.47 6.72 11.56
C GLU A 225 23.33 5.58 10.97
N ARG A 226 22.73 4.73 10.14
CA ARG A 226 23.38 3.57 9.55
C ARG A 226 24.17 3.90 8.27
N ARG A 227 23.86 5.01 7.61
CA ARG A 227 24.42 5.40 6.31
C ARG A 227 24.62 6.92 6.24
N PRO A 228 25.80 7.45 6.57
CA PRO A 228 26.08 8.89 6.53
C PRO A 228 25.79 9.53 5.16
N ALA A 229 26.05 8.82 4.05
CA ALA A 229 25.76 9.27 2.69
C ALA A 229 24.24 9.51 2.45
N TYR A 230 23.37 8.94 3.27
CA TYR A 230 21.92 9.17 3.20
C TYR A 230 21.52 10.60 3.56
N ALA A 231 22.31 11.29 4.40
CA ALA A 231 22.07 12.68 4.77
C ALA A 231 22.17 13.62 3.55
N ASP A 232 23.13 13.38 2.66
CA ASP A 232 23.25 14.12 1.40
C ASP A 232 22.08 13.85 0.46
N TYR A 233 21.67 12.61 0.32
CA TYR A 233 20.50 12.23 -0.46
C TYR A 233 19.21 12.91 0.05
N VAL A 234 19.01 13.01 1.38
CA VAL A 234 17.90 13.74 2.00
C VAL A 234 17.90 15.23 1.60
N ARG A 235 19.08 15.88 1.54
CA ARG A 235 19.17 17.30 1.15
C ARG A 235 18.78 17.56 -0.31
N ARG A 236 19.12 16.61 -1.20
CA ARG A 236 18.94 16.77 -2.65
C ARG A 236 17.58 16.30 -3.16
N THR A 237 16.96 15.33 -2.49
CA THR A 237 15.85 14.57 -3.04
C THR A 237 14.58 14.77 -2.22
N SER A 238 13.46 15.03 -2.92
CA SER A 238 12.13 15.15 -2.30
C SER A 238 11.79 13.93 -1.45
N ALA A 239 11.12 14.13 -0.33
CA ALA A 239 10.70 13.02 0.54
C ALA A 239 9.65 12.12 -0.11
N PHE A 240 8.69 12.69 -0.86
CA PHE A 240 7.52 11.97 -1.33
C PHE A 240 7.13 12.32 -2.77
N ILE A 241 6.86 13.59 -3.07
CA ILE A 241 6.46 14.03 -4.40
C ILE A 241 7.62 13.85 -5.38
N LEU A 242 7.35 13.33 -6.58
CA LEU A 242 8.35 13.25 -7.65
C LEU A 242 8.71 14.67 -8.11
N TRP A 243 9.89 15.12 -7.70
CA TRP A 243 10.42 16.42 -8.02
C TRP A 243 11.88 16.33 -8.48
N PRO A 244 12.30 17.07 -9.51
CA PRO A 244 13.69 17.04 -9.95
C PRO A 244 14.67 17.27 -8.79
N PRO A 245 15.78 16.49 -8.73
CA PRO A 245 16.74 16.62 -7.64
C PRO A 245 17.41 18.00 -7.66
N ARG A 246 17.75 18.51 -6.48
CA ARG A 246 18.57 19.72 -6.35
C ARG A 246 20.01 19.41 -6.75
N PRO A 247 20.73 20.37 -7.34
CA PRO A 247 22.16 20.19 -7.62
C PRO A 247 22.93 19.89 -6.32
N PRO A 248 24.05 19.14 -6.40
CA PRO A 248 24.94 18.98 -5.26
C PRO A 248 25.43 20.35 -4.77
N ALA A 249 25.52 20.48 -3.43
CA ALA A 249 26.04 21.69 -2.80
C ALA A 249 27.55 21.78 -3.00
#